data_82a4493c88d2bd998fb2ba3fa7d9d165
#
_entry.id   82a4493c88d2bd998fb2ba3fa7d9d165
#
_cell.length_a   1.000
_cell.length_b   1.000
_cell.length_c   1.000
_cell.angle_alpha   90.00
_cell.angle_beta   90.00
_cell.angle_gamma   90.00
#
_symmetry.space_group_name_H-M   'P 1'
#
loop_
_entity.id
_entity.type
_entity.pdbx_description
1 polymer ?
#
loop_
_entity_poly.entity_id
_entity_poly.type
_entity_poly.pdbx_seq_one_letter_code
_entity_poly.pdbx_strand_id
1 'polypeptide(L)'
;GVLINLDRQRCIENFQKLGLRNVEELLDISNQDGILMQQEKGLITPAEFRNGVREMIGKVVSDKQIDAAWNSFLVDIPTHKLDLLLKLREKYVVYLLSNTNEIHWKWTCKNLFPYRTFKVEDYFEKTYLSFEMKMAKPEPEIFKAILDDAGIEPEETLFIDDSEINCKAAQN
;
A
#
# COMPACT_ATOMS: atom_id res chain seq x y z
N GLY A 1 -7.01 -2.76 6.25
CA GLY A 1 -6.11 -3.71 5.58
C GLY A 1 -5.81 -4.94 6.41
N VAL A 2 -5.30 -6.00 5.81
CA VAL A 2 -5.01 -7.27 6.50
C VAL A 2 -3.98 -7.09 7.61
N LEU A 3 -2.86 -6.44 7.30
CA LEU A 3 -1.76 -6.25 8.26
C LEU A 3 -1.83 -4.91 8.96
N ILE A 4 -1.90 -3.84 8.19
CA ILE A 4 -1.80 -2.46 8.68
C ILE A 4 -3.19 -1.94 9.04
N ASN A 5 -3.33 -1.38 10.23
CA ASN A 5 -4.50 -0.61 10.59
C ASN A 5 -4.46 0.73 9.85
N LEU A 6 -5.59 1.14 9.29
CA LEU A 6 -5.72 2.34 8.47
C LEU A 6 -6.68 3.33 9.11
N ASP A 7 -6.40 4.63 9.01
CA ASP A 7 -7.25 5.70 9.50
C ASP A 7 -7.45 6.76 8.39
N ARG A 8 -8.50 6.52 7.58
CA ARG A 8 -8.87 7.42 6.49
C ARG A 8 -9.26 8.81 6.99
N GLN A 9 -9.96 8.87 8.12
CA GLN A 9 -10.44 10.14 8.68
C GLN A 9 -9.28 11.04 9.13
N ARG A 10 -8.28 10.47 9.80
CA ARG A 10 -7.05 11.18 10.19
C ARG A 10 -6.29 11.74 8.99
N CYS A 11 -6.22 10.99 7.90
CA CYS A 11 -5.61 11.45 6.65
C CYS A 11 -6.39 12.66 6.07
N ILE A 12 -7.71 12.56 5.98
CA ILE A 12 -8.59 13.65 5.52
C ILE A 12 -8.35 14.92 6.34
N GLU A 13 -8.42 14.83 7.66
CA GLU A 13 -8.23 15.96 8.56
C GLU A 13 -6.85 16.61 8.40
N ASN A 14 -5.80 15.82 8.22
CA ASN A 14 -4.46 16.36 8.05
C ASN A 14 -4.28 17.06 6.70
N PHE A 15 -4.85 16.55 5.61
CA PHE A 15 -4.88 17.28 4.34
C PHE A 15 -5.72 18.54 4.39
N GLN A 16 -6.87 18.52 5.10
CA GLN A 16 -7.69 19.72 5.31
C GLN A 16 -6.92 20.80 6.08
N LYS A 17 -6.13 20.45 7.11
CA LYS A 17 -5.24 21.40 7.81
C LYS A 17 -4.19 22.01 6.89
N LEU A 18 -3.74 21.31 5.86
CA LEU A 18 -2.86 21.84 4.81
C LEU A 18 -3.60 22.75 3.83
N GLY A 19 -4.93 22.72 3.82
CA GLY A 19 -5.78 23.57 2.98
C GLY A 19 -6.42 22.84 1.80
N LEU A 20 -6.28 21.53 1.69
CA LEU A 20 -6.99 20.75 0.67
C LEU A 20 -8.46 20.63 1.06
N ARG A 21 -9.36 21.15 0.21
CA ARG A 21 -10.81 21.20 0.49
C ARG A 21 -11.52 19.92 0.11
N ASN A 22 -11.18 19.35 -1.05
CA ASN A 22 -11.82 18.17 -1.62
C ASN A 22 -10.90 16.95 -1.45
N VAL A 23 -10.66 16.53 -0.19
CA VAL A 23 -9.78 15.39 0.10
C VAL A 23 -10.38 14.09 -0.43
N GLU A 24 -11.71 13.98 -0.49
CA GLU A 24 -12.42 12.84 -1.06
C GLU A 24 -12.05 12.61 -2.53
N GLU A 25 -11.86 13.67 -3.31
CA GLU A 25 -11.40 13.59 -4.70
C GLU A 25 -9.98 13.02 -4.80
N LEU A 26 -9.08 13.44 -3.89
CA LEU A 26 -7.74 12.86 -3.80
C LEU A 26 -7.77 11.37 -3.44
N LEU A 27 -8.68 10.96 -2.53
CA LEU A 27 -8.77 9.62 -1.99
C LEU A 27 -9.77 8.72 -2.75
N ASP A 28 -10.23 9.13 -3.90
CA ASP A 28 -11.17 8.37 -4.72
C ASP A 28 -10.45 7.28 -5.50
N ILE A 29 -10.50 6.06 -4.99
CA ILE A 29 -9.94 4.86 -5.63
C ILE A 29 -10.73 4.40 -6.86
N SER A 30 -11.95 4.90 -7.06
CA SER A 30 -12.75 4.58 -8.25
C SER A 30 -12.30 5.39 -9.47
N ASN A 31 -11.66 6.52 -9.26
CA ASN A 31 -11.08 7.34 -10.31
C ASN A 31 -9.75 6.73 -10.79
N GLN A 32 -9.81 5.91 -11.83
CA GLN A 32 -8.64 5.21 -12.38
C GLN A 32 -7.56 6.17 -12.94
N ASP A 33 -7.95 7.36 -13.36
CA ASP A 33 -7.05 8.41 -13.85
C ASP A 33 -6.65 9.39 -12.72
N GLY A 34 -7.16 9.17 -11.51
CA GLY A 34 -6.85 9.99 -10.35
C GLY A 34 -5.38 9.87 -9.91
N ILE A 35 -4.86 10.97 -9.36
CA ILE A 35 -3.44 11.05 -8.91
C ILE A 35 -3.06 9.95 -7.91
N LEU A 36 -4.04 9.48 -7.09
CA LEU A 36 -3.84 8.38 -6.16
C LEU A 36 -3.58 7.07 -6.91
N MET A 37 -4.45 6.70 -7.86
CA MET A 37 -4.29 5.47 -8.64
C MET A 37 -3.03 5.51 -9.51
N GLN A 38 -2.70 6.66 -10.08
CA GLN A 38 -1.44 6.82 -10.82
C GLN A 38 -0.22 6.59 -9.90
N GLN A 39 -0.27 7.07 -8.65
CA GLN A 39 0.80 6.84 -7.68
C GLN A 39 0.85 5.37 -7.23
N GLU A 40 -0.29 4.74 -6.96
CA GLU A 40 -0.36 3.32 -6.57
C GLU A 40 0.08 2.38 -7.68
N LYS A 41 -0.13 2.73 -8.94
CA LYS A 41 0.44 2.02 -10.09
C LYS A 41 1.86 2.47 -10.46
N GLY A 42 2.44 3.40 -9.70
CA GLY A 42 3.78 3.95 -9.96
C GLY A 42 3.91 4.61 -11.33
N LEU A 43 2.83 5.11 -11.90
CA LEU A 43 2.80 5.84 -13.17
C LEU A 43 3.30 7.28 -13.00
N ILE A 44 3.27 7.79 -11.78
CA ILE A 44 3.85 9.06 -11.38
C ILE A 44 4.84 8.88 -10.24
N THR A 45 5.84 9.73 -10.20
CA THR A 45 6.83 9.77 -9.13
C THR A 45 6.27 10.38 -7.84
N PRO A 46 6.91 10.16 -6.67
CA PRO A 46 6.57 10.88 -5.44
C PRO A 46 6.60 12.41 -5.59
N ALA A 47 7.50 12.94 -6.41
CA ALA A 47 7.59 14.39 -6.65
C ALA A 47 6.39 14.91 -7.45
N GLU A 48 5.98 14.20 -8.49
CA GLU A 48 4.79 14.54 -9.30
C GLU A 48 3.51 14.45 -8.44
N PHE A 49 3.38 13.41 -7.61
CA PHE A 49 2.28 13.32 -6.65
C PHE A 49 2.22 14.53 -5.72
N ARG A 50 3.33 14.90 -5.09
CA ARG A 50 3.38 16.08 -4.21
C ARG A 50 3.05 17.38 -4.95
N ASN A 51 3.49 17.51 -6.20
CA ASN A 51 3.16 18.66 -7.03
C ASN A 51 1.67 18.73 -7.34
N GLY A 52 1.04 17.63 -7.74
CA GLY A 52 -0.40 17.56 -7.95
C GLY A 52 -1.20 17.92 -6.68
N VAL A 53 -0.76 17.43 -5.52
CA VAL A 53 -1.38 17.82 -4.23
C VAL A 53 -1.23 19.31 -3.97
N ARG A 54 -0.08 19.93 -4.28
CA ARG A 54 0.12 21.40 -4.15
C ARG A 54 -0.81 22.19 -5.06
N GLU A 55 -0.99 21.73 -6.30
CA GLU A 55 -1.93 22.35 -7.26
C GLU A 55 -3.36 22.30 -6.71
N MET A 56 -3.79 21.16 -6.17
CA MET A 56 -5.11 21.05 -5.53
C MET A 56 -5.26 21.94 -4.29
N ILE A 57 -4.21 22.12 -3.51
CA ILE A 57 -4.19 22.99 -2.33
C ILE A 57 -4.17 24.49 -2.72
N GLY A 58 -3.52 24.83 -3.83
CA GLY A 58 -3.37 26.21 -4.32
C GLY A 58 -2.41 27.09 -3.50
N LYS A 59 -1.52 26.49 -2.70
CA LYS A 59 -0.49 27.22 -1.93
C LYS A 59 0.78 26.42 -1.75
N VAL A 60 1.86 27.09 -1.34
CA VAL A 60 3.15 26.44 -1.08
C VAL A 60 3.06 25.57 0.19
N VAL A 61 3.29 24.28 0.02
CA VAL A 61 3.37 23.27 1.10
C VAL A 61 4.62 22.44 0.86
N SER A 62 5.39 22.18 1.90
CA SER A 62 6.62 21.38 1.79
C SER A 62 6.32 19.89 1.57
N ASP A 63 7.26 19.16 0.95
CA ASP A 63 7.20 17.71 0.79
C ASP A 63 6.95 17.00 2.11
N LYS A 64 7.66 17.42 3.16
CA LYS A 64 7.53 16.85 4.50
C LYS A 64 6.11 16.98 5.07
N GLN A 65 5.44 18.11 4.82
CA GLN A 65 4.06 18.31 5.28
C GLN A 65 3.08 17.43 4.52
N ILE A 66 3.24 17.30 3.20
CA ILE A 66 2.42 16.43 2.36
C ILE A 66 2.62 14.97 2.76
N ASP A 67 3.87 14.53 2.88
CA ASP A 67 4.18 13.15 3.30
C ASP A 67 3.65 12.83 4.69
N ALA A 68 3.73 13.77 5.62
CA ALA A 68 3.18 13.58 6.97
C ALA A 68 1.65 13.44 6.95
N ALA A 69 0.95 14.26 6.15
CA ALA A 69 -0.48 14.14 5.97
C ALA A 69 -0.85 12.82 5.28
N TRP A 70 -0.12 12.42 4.24
CA TRP A 70 -0.35 11.19 3.50
C TRP A 70 -0.07 9.96 4.37
N ASN A 71 1.09 9.87 5.01
CA ASN A 71 1.45 8.76 5.89
C ASN A 71 0.56 8.66 7.15
N SER A 72 -0.19 9.70 7.51
CA SER A 72 -1.15 9.62 8.61
C SER A 72 -2.32 8.67 8.35
N PHE A 73 -2.52 8.23 7.10
CA PHE A 73 -3.42 7.16 6.74
C PHE A 73 -3.03 5.81 7.39
N LEU A 74 -1.73 5.58 7.56
CA LEU A 74 -1.18 4.36 8.14
C LEU A 74 -1.08 4.52 9.66
N VAL A 75 -1.63 3.56 10.42
CA VAL A 75 -1.63 3.63 11.89
C VAL A 75 -0.50 2.80 12.48
N ASP A 76 -0.67 1.50 12.46
CA ASP A 76 0.26 0.53 13.03
C ASP A 76 0.10 -0.86 12.41
N ILE A 77 1.04 -1.74 12.68
CA ILE A 77 0.90 -3.18 12.53
C ILE A 77 0.86 -3.78 13.94
N PRO A 78 -0.26 -4.36 14.38
CA PRO A 78 -0.34 -5.02 15.68
C PRO A 78 0.72 -6.11 15.82
N THR A 79 1.47 -6.12 16.92
CA THR A 79 2.62 -7.03 17.12
C THR A 79 2.26 -8.50 16.99
N HIS A 80 1.03 -8.90 17.37
CA HIS A 80 0.56 -10.28 17.19
C HIS A 80 0.49 -10.71 15.72
N LYS A 81 0.27 -9.77 14.78
CA LYS A 81 0.30 -10.05 13.33
C LYS A 81 1.74 -10.28 12.84
N LEU A 82 2.71 -9.52 13.38
CA LEU A 82 4.13 -9.73 13.08
C LEU A 82 4.61 -11.09 13.66
N ASP A 83 4.23 -11.42 14.89
CA ASP A 83 4.51 -12.73 15.48
C ASP A 83 3.85 -13.87 14.68
N LEU A 84 2.64 -13.66 14.14
CA LEU A 84 1.96 -14.63 13.27
C LEU A 84 2.73 -14.84 11.96
N LEU A 85 3.18 -13.76 11.32
CA LEU A 85 3.99 -13.87 10.09
C LEU A 85 5.25 -14.70 10.30
N LEU A 86 5.98 -14.46 11.40
CA LEU A 86 7.18 -15.25 11.74
C LEU A 86 6.84 -16.74 11.91
N LYS A 87 5.75 -17.07 12.60
CA LYS A 87 5.28 -18.46 12.74
C LYS A 87 4.86 -19.09 11.41
N LEU A 88 4.23 -18.33 10.53
CA LEU A 88 3.85 -18.82 9.19
C LEU A 88 5.09 -19.16 8.37
N ARG A 89 6.13 -18.33 8.44
CA ARG A 89 7.41 -18.56 7.77
C ARG A 89 8.14 -19.85 8.19
N GLU A 90 7.83 -20.40 9.37
CA GLU A 90 8.38 -21.69 9.80
C GLU A 90 7.84 -22.88 8.98
N LYS A 91 6.68 -22.72 8.32
CA LYS A 91 5.96 -23.80 7.63
C LYS A 91 5.63 -23.50 6.18
N TYR A 92 5.51 -22.24 5.82
CA TYR A 92 5.04 -21.76 4.53
C TYR A 92 6.00 -20.73 3.94
N VAL A 93 6.01 -20.64 2.62
CA VAL A 93 6.58 -19.49 1.93
C VAL A 93 5.54 -18.36 1.97
N VAL A 94 5.90 -17.23 2.55
CA VAL A 94 4.99 -16.10 2.74
C VAL A 94 5.40 -14.95 1.85
N TYR A 95 4.48 -14.49 1.03
CA TYR A 95 4.64 -13.35 0.13
C TYR A 95 3.76 -12.19 0.59
N LEU A 96 4.17 -10.96 0.29
CA LEU A 96 3.33 -9.79 0.43
C LEU A 96 2.89 -9.30 -0.96
N LEU A 97 1.57 -9.18 -1.17
CA LEU A 97 1.00 -8.46 -2.32
C LEU A 97 0.21 -7.25 -1.80
N SER A 98 0.67 -6.05 -2.14
CA SER A 98 0.09 -4.80 -1.62
C SER A 98 -0.18 -3.78 -2.71
N ASN A 99 -1.42 -3.26 -2.75
CA ASN A 99 -1.67 -1.98 -3.40
C ASN A 99 -1.14 -0.89 -2.48
N THR A 100 -0.10 -0.21 -2.92
CA THR A 100 0.61 0.80 -2.13
C THR A 100 1.40 1.73 -3.04
N ASN A 101 2.11 2.68 -2.47
CA ASN A 101 2.94 3.62 -3.19
C ASN A 101 4.29 3.80 -2.50
N GLU A 102 5.25 4.39 -3.20
CA GLU A 102 6.63 4.53 -2.72
C GLU A 102 6.74 5.32 -1.41
N ILE A 103 5.89 6.36 -1.19
CA ILE A 103 5.91 7.17 0.03
C ILE A 103 5.47 6.32 1.22
N HIS A 104 4.32 5.63 1.11
CA HIS A 104 3.79 4.74 2.14
C HIS A 104 4.73 3.58 2.41
N TRP A 105 5.26 2.94 1.36
CA TRP A 105 6.13 1.79 1.51
C TRP A 105 7.42 2.12 2.26
N LYS A 106 8.12 3.18 1.86
CA LYS A 106 9.33 3.64 2.56
C LYS A 106 9.06 3.96 4.03
N TRP A 107 7.93 4.62 4.29
CA TRP A 107 7.54 4.95 5.66
C TRP A 107 7.21 3.69 6.48
N THR A 108 6.48 2.75 5.91
CA THR A 108 6.09 1.47 6.54
C THR A 108 7.32 0.62 6.88
N CYS A 109 8.25 0.46 5.96
CA CYS A 109 9.49 -0.28 6.19
C CYS A 109 10.32 0.32 7.33
N LYS A 110 10.31 1.64 7.45
CA LYS A 110 11.05 2.35 8.51
C LYS A 110 10.35 2.33 9.87
N ASN A 111 9.02 2.38 9.90
CA ASN A 111 8.29 2.71 11.12
C ASN A 111 7.36 1.60 11.63
N LEU A 112 6.86 0.71 10.76
CA LEU A 112 5.86 -0.28 11.15
C LEU A 112 6.39 -1.72 11.18
N PHE A 113 7.25 -2.11 10.23
CA PHE A 113 7.83 -3.45 10.20
C PHE A 113 8.92 -3.70 11.24
N PRO A 114 9.74 -2.70 11.66
CA PRO A 114 10.77 -2.97 12.68
C PRO A 114 10.12 -3.41 14.00
N TYR A 115 10.37 -4.66 14.37
CA TYR A 115 9.87 -5.26 15.60
C TYR A 115 10.93 -6.21 16.17
N ARG A 116 11.36 -5.99 17.42
CA ARG A 116 12.53 -6.66 18.01
C ARG A 116 13.76 -6.41 17.10
N THR A 117 14.35 -7.48 16.54
CA THR A 117 15.47 -7.39 15.58
C THR A 117 15.04 -7.60 14.13
N PHE A 118 13.72 -7.87 13.90
CA PHE A 118 13.18 -8.22 12.60
C PHE A 118 12.84 -6.99 11.77
N LYS A 119 12.91 -7.14 10.44
CA LYS A 119 12.59 -6.17 9.41
C LYS A 119 11.65 -6.81 8.38
N VAL A 120 11.26 -6.06 7.36
CA VAL A 120 10.32 -6.54 6.32
C VAL A 120 10.81 -7.84 5.65
N GLU A 121 12.11 -7.97 5.41
CA GLU A 121 12.72 -9.11 4.75
C GLU A 121 12.62 -10.41 5.58
N ASP A 122 12.43 -10.29 6.89
CA ASP A 122 12.28 -11.45 7.77
C ASP A 122 10.86 -12.03 7.74
N TYR A 123 9.87 -11.20 7.39
CA TYR A 123 8.45 -11.61 7.35
C TYR A 123 8.03 -12.21 6.02
N PHE A 124 8.69 -11.82 4.92
CA PHE A 124 8.29 -12.21 3.57
C PHE A 124 9.47 -12.74 2.77
N GLU A 125 9.21 -13.76 1.96
CA GLU A 125 10.17 -14.25 0.96
C GLU A 125 10.40 -13.18 -0.11
N LYS A 126 9.30 -12.56 -0.58
CA LYS A 126 9.33 -11.45 -1.53
C LYS A 126 8.12 -10.55 -1.31
N THR A 127 8.28 -9.27 -1.64
CA THR A 127 7.21 -8.27 -1.62
C THR A 127 6.87 -7.88 -3.04
N TYR A 128 5.58 -7.92 -3.38
CA TYR A 128 5.01 -7.51 -4.66
C TYR A 128 4.20 -6.25 -4.41
N LEU A 129 4.70 -5.14 -4.92
CA LEU A 129 4.16 -3.81 -4.66
C LEU A 129 3.58 -3.22 -5.95
N SER A 130 2.34 -2.77 -5.91
CA SER A 130 1.63 -2.29 -7.09
C SER A 130 2.40 -1.22 -7.87
N PHE A 131 3.03 -0.27 -7.15
CA PHE A 131 3.79 0.80 -7.79
C PHE A 131 5.08 0.32 -8.49
N GLU A 132 5.70 -0.79 -8.05
CA GLU A 132 6.85 -1.40 -8.70
C GLU A 132 6.41 -2.26 -9.90
N MET A 133 5.32 -3.01 -9.72
CA MET A 133 4.77 -3.90 -10.74
C MET A 133 4.03 -3.15 -11.86
N LYS A 134 3.66 -1.89 -11.67
CA LYS A 134 2.81 -1.09 -12.58
C LYS A 134 1.41 -1.69 -12.80
N MET A 135 0.97 -2.50 -11.86
CA MET A 135 -0.30 -3.21 -11.84
C MET A 135 -0.89 -3.12 -10.44
N ALA A 136 -2.21 -3.15 -10.31
CA ALA A 136 -2.87 -3.09 -9.02
C ALA A 136 -3.98 -4.15 -8.92
N LYS A 137 -4.21 -4.68 -7.73
CA LYS A 137 -5.44 -5.48 -7.48
C LYS A 137 -6.66 -4.58 -7.70
N PRO A 138 -7.74 -5.05 -8.31
CA PRO A 138 -8.08 -6.43 -8.66
C PRO A 138 -7.72 -6.84 -10.11
N GLU A 139 -6.79 -6.18 -10.79
CA GLU A 139 -6.40 -6.54 -12.16
C GLU A 139 -5.89 -8.00 -12.20
N PRO A 140 -6.42 -8.89 -13.07
CA PRO A 140 -6.01 -10.30 -13.10
C PRO A 140 -4.52 -10.48 -13.39
N GLU A 141 -3.94 -9.56 -14.15
CA GLU A 141 -2.55 -9.58 -14.58
C GLU A 141 -1.58 -9.58 -13.39
N ILE A 142 -1.93 -8.91 -12.27
CA ILE A 142 -1.05 -8.85 -11.10
C ILE A 142 -0.93 -10.22 -10.43
N PHE A 143 -2.04 -10.97 -10.33
CA PHE A 143 -2.04 -12.31 -9.74
C PHE A 143 -1.23 -13.29 -10.61
N LYS A 144 -1.45 -13.26 -11.92
CA LYS A 144 -0.67 -14.08 -12.85
C LYS A 144 0.82 -13.76 -12.78
N ALA A 145 1.19 -12.49 -12.80
CA ALA A 145 2.59 -12.07 -12.72
C ALA A 145 3.30 -12.58 -11.46
N ILE A 146 2.58 -12.65 -10.34
CA ILE A 146 3.12 -13.18 -9.08
C ILE A 146 3.31 -14.70 -9.15
N LEU A 147 2.32 -15.43 -9.64
CA LEU A 147 2.42 -16.89 -9.79
C LEU A 147 3.60 -17.27 -10.71
N ASP A 148 3.71 -16.58 -11.84
CA ASP A 148 4.79 -16.80 -12.82
C ASP A 148 6.18 -16.46 -12.21
N ASP A 149 6.31 -15.32 -11.53
CA ASP A 149 7.59 -14.86 -10.95
C ASP A 149 8.02 -15.68 -9.72
N ALA A 150 7.06 -16.05 -8.87
CA ALA A 150 7.33 -16.87 -7.69
C ALA A 150 7.47 -18.38 -8.01
N GLY A 151 7.02 -18.82 -9.18
CA GLY A 151 7.00 -20.23 -9.58
C GLY A 151 6.11 -21.08 -8.67
N ILE A 152 4.93 -20.55 -8.33
CA ILE A 152 3.95 -21.20 -7.43
C ILE A 152 2.65 -21.53 -8.17
N GLU A 153 1.99 -22.60 -7.75
CA GLU A 153 0.74 -23.05 -8.33
C GLU A 153 -0.47 -22.45 -7.59
N PRO A 154 -1.53 -22.02 -8.30
CA PRO A 154 -2.74 -21.47 -7.69
C PRO A 154 -3.37 -22.40 -6.65
N GLU A 155 -3.41 -23.71 -6.94
CA GLU A 155 -4.03 -24.74 -6.10
C GLU A 155 -3.31 -24.94 -4.77
N GLU A 156 -2.03 -24.54 -4.68
CA GLU A 156 -1.20 -24.62 -3.47
C GLU A 156 -1.06 -23.25 -2.78
N THR A 157 -1.75 -22.22 -3.29
CA THR A 157 -1.59 -20.84 -2.84
C THR A 157 -2.87 -20.33 -2.14
N LEU A 158 -2.72 -19.81 -0.92
CA LEU A 158 -3.79 -19.12 -0.22
C LEU A 158 -3.57 -17.61 -0.31
N PHE A 159 -4.54 -16.89 -0.90
CA PHE A 159 -4.57 -15.44 -0.93
C PHE A 159 -5.51 -14.89 0.16
N ILE A 160 -5.03 -13.93 0.95
CA ILE A 160 -5.77 -13.29 2.05
C ILE A 160 -5.81 -11.78 1.80
N ASP A 161 -7.01 -11.24 1.64
CA ASP A 161 -7.25 -9.81 1.42
C ASP A 161 -8.56 -9.39 2.11
N ASP A 162 -8.65 -8.15 2.56
CA ASP A 162 -9.86 -7.59 3.18
C ASP A 162 -10.88 -7.06 2.15
N SER A 163 -10.51 -7.04 0.88
CA SER A 163 -11.39 -6.68 -0.24
C SER A 163 -11.96 -7.92 -0.92
N GLU A 164 -13.29 -8.09 -0.86
CA GLU A 164 -13.99 -9.18 -1.55
C GLU A 164 -13.73 -9.17 -3.07
N ILE A 165 -13.60 -7.98 -3.66
CA ILE A 165 -13.31 -7.83 -5.10
C ILE A 165 -11.93 -8.41 -5.43
N ASN A 166 -10.92 -8.15 -4.60
CA ASN A 166 -9.58 -8.71 -4.78
C ASN A 166 -9.58 -10.23 -4.61
N CYS A 167 -10.31 -10.75 -3.62
CA CYS A 167 -10.45 -12.20 -3.41
C CYS A 167 -11.12 -12.88 -4.61
N LYS A 168 -12.18 -12.29 -5.15
CA LYS A 168 -12.87 -12.81 -6.34
C LYS A 168 -11.97 -12.78 -7.58
N ALA A 169 -11.19 -11.73 -7.75
CA ALA A 169 -10.25 -11.62 -8.87
C ALA A 169 -9.13 -12.66 -8.80
N ALA A 170 -8.67 -13.00 -7.58
CA ALA A 170 -7.64 -14.02 -7.38
C ALA A 170 -8.15 -15.47 -7.60
N GLN A 171 -9.47 -15.69 -7.64
CA GLN A 171 -10.09 -17.01 -7.88
C GLN A 171 -10.28 -17.35 -9.35
N ASN A 172 -10.18 -16.37 -10.25
CA ASN A 172 -10.41 -16.49 -11.68
C ASN A 172 -9.11 -16.63 -12.45
#